data_9409a1103475d7c33f629ff622d02c80
#
_entry.id   9409a1103475d7c33f629ff622d02c80
#
_cell.length_a   1.000
_cell.length_b   1.000
_cell.length_c   1.000
_cell.angle_alpha   90.00
_cell.angle_beta   90.00
_cell.angle_gamma   90.00
#
_symmetry.space_group_name_H-M   'P 1'
#
loop_
_entity.id
_entity.type
_entity.pdbx_description
1 polymer ?
#
loop_
_entity_poly.entity_id
_entity_poly.type
_entity_poly.pdbx_seq_one_letter_code
_entity_poly.pdbx_strand_id
1 'polypeptide(L)'
;MQVETIGGPEIWLRGPVTPSPPSHSAPSAVQRNELGTPGGFAPSAAKDGFSWMNAHGGAGASTLAQLFGGHDSGLAWPDVAAGWPGGVLLVARTHASGLQAVSRILNAARQNEIPPGVTLSAVVLVADAPGRLPRELGRRIKVIGSVADVHRVPWVPSWRTGNLSGPLPREVAALRRLVAGN
;
A
#
# COMPACT_ATOMS: atom_id res chain seq x y z
N MET A 1 23.76 -55.74 -17.76
CA MET A 1 23.14 -54.99 -16.69
C MET A 1 23.38 -53.51 -17.00
N GLN A 2 22.45 -52.84 -17.63
CA GLN A 2 22.51 -51.43 -17.93
C GLN A 2 21.84 -50.67 -16.82
N VAL A 3 22.52 -49.68 -16.23
CA VAL A 3 22.02 -48.78 -15.22
C VAL A 3 21.45 -47.56 -15.95
N GLU A 4 20.15 -47.38 -16.01
CA GLU A 4 19.49 -46.18 -16.48
C GLU A 4 19.74 -45.04 -15.47
N THR A 5 20.41 -44.01 -15.94
CA THR A 5 20.58 -42.75 -15.23
C THR A 5 19.30 -41.94 -15.38
N ILE A 6 18.53 -41.79 -14.32
CA ILE A 6 17.35 -40.91 -14.29
C ILE A 6 17.84 -39.49 -14.28
N GLY A 7 17.63 -38.77 -15.41
CA GLY A 7 17.89 -37.34 -15.54
C GLY A 7 16.95 -36.55 -14.65
N GLY A 8 17.49 -35.76 -13.73
CA GLY A 8 16.75 -34.80 -12.94
C GLY A 8 16.28 -33.62 -13.81
N PRO A 9 15.29 -32.83 -13.36
CA PRO A 9 14.70 -31.77 -14.17
C PRO A 9 15.69 -30.60 -14.38
N GLU A 10 16.14 -30.43 -15.61
CA GLU A 10 17.02 -29.35 -16.05
C GLU A 10 16.31 -27.97 -16.19
N ILE A 11 15.38 -27.68 -15.32
CA ILE A 11 14.52 -26.47 -15.41
C ILE A 11 15.27 -25.19 -14.99
N TRP A 12 16.42 -25.30 -14.34
CA TRP A 12 17.10 -24.16 -13.70
C TRP A 12 18.30 -23.59 -14.48
N LEU A 13 18.59 -24.09 -15.69
CA LEU A 13 19.78 -23.68 -16.47
C LEU A 13 19.49 -22.71 -17.63
N ARG A 14 18.30 -22.14 -17.72
CA ARG A 14 18.07 -21.05 -18.68
C ARG A 14 18.38 -19.71 -18.00
N GLY A 15 19.53 -19.16 -18.35
CA GLY A 15 19.92 -17.81 -18.00
C GLY A 15 18.94 -16.74 -18.56
N PRO A 16 19.10 -15.47 -18.16
CA PRO A 16 18.17 -14.41 -18.53
C PRO A 16 18.07 -14.24 -20.05
N VAL A 17 16.86 -14.35 -20.58
CA VAL A 17 16.56 -14.05 -22.00
C VAL A 17 16.65 -12.54 -22.18
N THR A 18 17.62 -12.10 -22.96
CA THR A 18 17.73 -10.69 -23.37
C THR A 18 16.55 -10.36 -24.30
N PRO A 19 15.69 -9.38 -23.98
CA PRO A 19 14.63 -8.98 -24.90
C PRO A 19 15.23 -8.26 -26.12
N SER A 20 14.86 -8.70 -27.32
CA SER A 20 15.18 -8.01 -28.57
C SER A 20 14.46 -6.66 -28.65
N PRO A 21 15.08 -5.62 -29.21
CA PRO A 21 14.44 -4.32 -29.34
C PRO A 21 13.27 -4.37 -30.33
N PRO A 22 12.18 -3.61 -30.06
CA PRO A 22 11.04 -3.55 -30.96
C PRO A 22 11.36 -2.75 -32.23
N SER A 23 11.05 -3.33 -33.37
CA SER A 23 11.07 -2.65 -34.67
C SER A 23 9.97 -1.61 -34.72
N HIS A 24 10.33 -0.36 -34.96
CA HIS A 24 9.40 0.73 -35.17
C HIS A 24 8.70 0.57 -36.53
N SER A 25 7.39 0.43 -36.50
CA SER A 25 6.52 0.75 -37.62
C SER A 25 5.47 1.73 -37.13
N ALA A 26 5.44 2.90 -37.74
CA ALA A 26 4.61 4.02 -37.40
C ALA A 26 3.13 3.84 -37.87
N PRO A 27 2.21 4.71 -37.48
CA PRO A 27 0.87 4.34 -37.06
C PRO A 27 -0.18 4.55 -38.17
N SER A 28 -1.18 3.72 -38.17
CA SER A 28 -2.47 4.04 -38.78
C SER A 28 -3.50 4.28 -37.68
N ALA A 29 -4.11 5.44 -37.77
CA ALA A 29 -5.26 5.83 -36.98
C ALA A 29 -6.45 4.93 -37.27
N VAL A 30 -7.00 4.25 -36.27
CA VAL A 30 -8.35 3.65 -36.33
C VAL A 30 -8.99 3.62 -34.95
N GLN A 31 -10.09 4.36 -34.87
CA GLN A 31 -11.33 4.10 -34.14
C GLN A 31 -11.27 3.69 -32.67
N ARG A 32 -11.71 4.64 -31.86
CA ARG A 32 -12.28 4.46 -30.53
C ARG A 32 -13.45 3.47 -30.60
N ASN A 33 -13.24 2.27 -30.14
CA ASN A 33 -14.34 1.39 -29.74
C ASN A 33 -14.58 1.63 -28.23
N GLU A 34 -15.72 2.26 -27.97
CA GLU A 34 -16.30 2.30 -26.64
C GLU A 34 -16.76 0.90 -26.27
N LEU A 35 -15.98 0.17 -25.50
CA LEU A 35 -16.41 -1.01 -24.78
C LEU A 35 -16.18 -0.78 -23.30
N GLY A 36 -17.31 -0.72 -22.60
CA GLY A 36 -17.55 -0.56 -21.19
C GLY A 36 -16.39 -0.78 -20.25
N THR A 37 -15.98 0.29 -19.60
CA THR A 37 -15.15 0.27 -18.39
C THR A 37 -15.94 -0.39 -17.27
N PRO A 38 -15.48 -1.48 -16.67
CA PRO A 38 -16.09 -1.97 -15.43
C PRO A 38 -15.73 -0.99 -14.32
N GLY A 39 -16.75 -0.28 -13.83
CA GLY A 39 -16.79 0.36 -12.54
C GLY A 39 -15.58 1.21 -12.15
N GLY A 40 -15.26 2.26 -12.89
CA GLY A 40 -14.42 3.33 -12.41
C GLY A 40 -15.15 4.02 -11.26
N PHE A 41 -14.61 3.89 -10.03
CA PHE A 41 -14.98 4.81 -8.97
C PHE A 41 -14.58 6.20 -9.45
N ALA A 42 -15.57 7.01 -9.85
CA ALA A 42 -15.36 8.42 -10.13
C ALA A 42 -14.76 9.04 -8.87
N PRO A 43 -13.69 9.85 -8.99
CA PRO A 43 -13.20 10.60 -7.86
C PRO A 43 -14.32 11.52 -7.39
N SER A 44 -14.86 11.23 -6.22
CA SER A 44 -15.71 12.19 -5.53
C SER A 44 -14.83 13.38 -5.21
N ALA A 45 -15.14 14.54 -5.79
CA ALA A 45 -14.44 15.80 -5.55
C ALA A 45 -14.80 16.32 -4.15
N ALA A 46 -14.33 15.59 -3.13
CA ALA A 46 -14.37 16.06 -1.75
C ALA A 46 -13.05 16.76 -1.48
N LYS A 47 -13.08 18.10 -1.37
CA LYS A 47 -11.98 18.89 -0.80
C LYS A 47 -11.68 18.51 0.64
N ASP A 48 -12.63 17.84 1.29
CA ASP A 48 -12.57 17.33 2.65
C ASP A 48 -12.45 15.80 2.58
N GLY A 49 -11.28 15.28 2.89
CA GLY A 49 -11.01 13.86 2.85
C GLY A 49 -9.54 13.54 3.06
N PHE A 50 -9.21 12.27 3.01
CA PHE A 50 -7.85 11.79 3.21
C PHE A 50 -7.48 10.75 2.15
N SER A 51 -6.17 10.58 1.95
CA SER A 51 -5.60 9.59 1.05
C SER A 51 -4.84 8.52 1.84
N TRP A 52 -5.06 7.28 1.47
CA TRP A 52 -4.27 6.16 1.95
C TRP A 52 -3.04 6.00 1.05
N MET A 53 -1.85 6.01 1.63
CA MET A 53 -0.61 5.77 0.90
C MET A 53 0.12 4.56 1.48
N ASN A 54 0.53 3.63 0.63
CA ASN A 54 1.33 2.49 1.05
C ASN A 54 2.80 2.91 1.19
N ALA A 55 3.43 2.61 2.32
CA ALA A 55 4.87 2.76 2.49
C ALA A 55 5.67 1.72 1.68
N HIS A 56 5.04 0.61 1.32
CA HIS A 56 5.61 -0.49 0.53
C HIS A 56 4.49 -1.33 -0.10
N GLY A 57 4.81 -2.14 -1.10
CA GLY A 57 3.83 -3.04 -1.73
C GLY A 57 3.19 -4.00 -0.71
N GLY A 58 1.88 -4.16 -0.79
CA GLY A 58 1.12 -5.04 0.11
C GLY A 58 0.93 -4.53 1.53
N ALA A 59 1.13 -3.24 1.80
CA ALA A 59 0.93 -2.64 3.13
C ALA A 59 -0.53 -2.71 3.60
N GLY A 60 -1.51 -2.61 2.69
CA GLY A 60 -2.92 -2.79 2.99
C GLY A 60 -3.77 -1.53 2.82
N ALA A 61 -3.28 -0.47 2.15
CA ALA A 61 -4.05 0.75 1.91
C ALA A 61 -5.36 0.47 1.18
N SER A 62 -5.35 -0.32 0.11
CA SER A 62 -6.58 -0.67 -0.64
C SER A 62 -7.62 -1.37 0.23
N THR A 63 -7.20 -2.24 1.16
CA THR A 63 -8.11 -2.88 2.12
C THR A 63 -8.71 -1.85 3.08
N LEU A 64 -7.90 -0.91 3.56
CA LEU A 64 -8.36 0.13 4.47
C LEU A 64 -9.28 1.12 3.75
N ALA A 65 -8.97 1.48 2.50
CA ALA A 65 -9.84 2.31 1.67
C ALA A 65 -11.22 1.68 1.45
N GLN A 66 -11.28 0.37 1.22
CA GLN A 66 -12.56 -0.37 1.12
C GLN A 66 -13.36 -0.37 2.43
N LEU A 67 -12.69 -0.41 3.58
CA LEU A 67 -13.33 -0.47 4.89
C LEU A 67 -13.77 0.90 5.43
N PHE A 68 -13.00 1.94 5.13
CA PHE A 68 -13.15 3.26 5.75
C PHE A 68 -13.39 4.39 4.76
N GLY A 69 -13.40 4.11 3.46
CA GLY A 69 -13.42 5.15 2.44
C GLY A 69 -12.06 5.85 2.29
N GLY A 70 -12.07 7.01 1.64
CA GLY A 70 -10.86 7.76 1.30
C GLY A 70 -10.25 7.32 -0.02
N HIS A 71 -9.26 8.08 -0.50
CA HIS A 71 -8.57 7.83 -1.75
C HIS A 71 -7.40 6.85 -1.55
N ASP A 72 -7.31 5.80 -2.35
CA ASP A 72 -6.13 4.91 -2.39
C ASP A 72 -5.12 5.46 -3.41
N SER A 73 -4.06 6.11 -2.94
CA SER A 73 -3.01 6.67 -3.78
C SER A 73 -1.89 5.67 -4.11
N GLY A 74 -2.02 4.42 -3.69
CA GLY A 74 -1.03 3.39 -3.96
C GLY A 74 0.30 3.65 -3.24
N LEU A 75 1.40 3.64 -3.97
CA LEU A 75 2.76 3.90 -3.46
C LEU A 75 3.21 5.36 -3.65
N ALA A 76 2.44 6.15 -4.38
CA ALA A 76 2.77 7.55 -4.68
C ALA A 76 2.06 8.50 -3.70
N TRP A 77 2.60 9.70 -3.56
CA TRP A 77 1.88 10.80 -2.91
C TRP A 77 0.63 11.14 -3.72
N PRO A 78 -0.48 11.55 -3.06
CA PRO A 78 -1.68 11.96 -3.79
C PRO A 78 -1.40 13.21 -4.63
N ASP A 79 -1.94 13.23 -5.83
CA ASP A 79 -1.89 14.42 -6.70
C ASP A 79 -3.00 15.40 -6.29
N VAL A 80 -2.61 16.37 -5.46
CA VAL A 80 -3.52 17.41 -4.98
C VAL A 80 -3.98 18.33 -6.13
N ALA A 81 -3.15 18.51 -7.16
CA ALA A 81 -3.53 19.29 -8.33
C ALA A 81 -4.62 18.60 -9.17
N ALA A 82 -4.66 17.27 -9.15
CA ALA A 82 -5.75 16.49 -9.74
C ALA A 82 -7.01 16.42 -8.84
N GLY A 83 -7.02 17.11 -7.69
CA GLY A 83 -8.16 17.17 -6.77
C GLY A 83 -8.20 16.05 -5.71
N TRP A 84 -7.12 15.27 -5.55
CA TRP A 84 -7.07 14.26 -4.50
C TRP A 84 -6.78 14.87 -3.12
N PRO A 85 -7.33 14.32 -2.03
CA PRO A 85 -7.10 14.84 -0.69
C PRO A 85 -5.62 14.80 -0.31
N GLY A 86 -5.08 15.93 0.17
CA GLY A 86 -3.68 16.06 0.57
C GLY A 86 -3.36 15.53 1.96
N GLY A 87 -4.36 15.27 2.80
CA GLY A 87 -4.16 14.61 4.10
C GLY A 87 -3.85 13.12 3.93
N VAL A 88 -2.64 12.68 4.28
CA VAL A 88 -2.15 11.33 4.03
C VAL A 88 -2.12 10.48 5.28
N LEU A 89 -2.71 9.30 5.21
CA LEU A 89 -2.57 8.21 6.16
C LEU A 89 -1.58 7.18 5.58
N LEU A 90 -0.36 7.14 6.13
CA LEU A 90 0.71 6.27 5.66
C LEU A 90 0.55 4.86 6.21
N VAL A 91 0.37 3.87 5.34
CA VAL A 91 0.10 2.47 5.71
C VAL A 91 1.36 1.62 5.55
N ALA A 92 1.68 0.82 6.57
CA ALA A 92 2.77 -0.15 6.52
C ALA A 92 2.45 -1.42 7.31
N ARG A 93 3.11 -2.53 6.96
CA ARG A 93 3.14 -3.75 7.78
C ARG A 93 4.17 -3.63 8.90
N THR A 94 3.93 -4.35 10.01
CA THR A 94 4.80 -4.32 11.20
C THR A 94 6.06 -5.17 11.09
N HIS A 95 6.44 -5.64 9.88
CA HIS A 95 7.74 -6.29 9.66
C HIS A 95 8.88 -5.27 9.51
N ALA A 96 10.13 -5.74 9.59
CA ALA A 96 11.31 -4.88 9.64
C ALA A 96 11.43 -3.91 8.44
N SER A 97 11.23 -4.40 7.21
CA SER A 97 11.31 -3.57 6.00
C SER A 97 10.14 -2.58 5.88
N GLY A 98 8.95 -2.95 6.36
CA GLY A 98 7.80 -2.04 6.42
C GLY A 98 8.06 -0.85 7.35
N LEU A 99 8.53 -1.11 8.57
CA LEU A 99 8.90 -0.04 9.51
C LEU A 99 10.08 0.81 9.00
N GLN A 100 11.03 0.21 8.27
CA GLN A 100 12.09 0.95 7.63
C GLN A 100 11.58 1.88 6.52
N ALA A 101 10.62 1.43 5.72
CA ALA A 101 9.97 2.26 4.70
C ALA A 101 9.26 3.47 5.34
N VAL A 102 8.52 3.26 6.43
CA VAL A 102 7.92 4.36 7.21
C VAL A 102 8.97 5.36 7.66
N SER A 103 10.09 4.88 8.25
CA SER A 103 11.15 5.76 8.73
C SER A 103 11.76 6.62 7.62
N ARG A 104 11.92 6.06 6.41
CA ARG A 104 12.41 6.83 5.24
C ARG A 104 11.43 7.93 4.84
N ILE A 105 10.14 7.61 4.77
CA ILE A 105 9.10 8.58 4.39
C ILE A 105 8.96 9.68 5.45
N LEU A 106 9.02 9.33 6.75
CA LEU A 106 9.01 10.32 7.83
C LEU A 106 10.23 11.26 7.78
N ASN A 107 11.39 10.73 7.43
CA ASN A 107 12.59 11.56 7.26
C ASN A 107 12.44 12.52 6.08
N ALA A 108 11.95 12.06 4.93
CA ALA A 108 11.65 12.90 3.77
C ALA A 108 10.64 14.00 4.13
N ALA A 109 9.59 13.66 4.87
CA ALA A 109 8.60 14.62 5.35
C ALA A 109 9.22 15.71 6.26
N ARG A 110 10.16 15.34 7.15
CA ARG A 110 10.88 16.28 8.02
C ARG A 110 11.85 17.19 7.26
N GLN A 111 12.34 16.74 6.11
CA GLN A 111 13.22 17.50 5.22
C GLN A 111 12.44 18.35 4.22
N ASN A 112 11.10 18.42 4.34
CA ASN A 112 10.19 19.08 3.40
C ASN A 112 10.29 18.52 1.96
N GLU A 113 10.62 17.24 1.83
CA GLU A 113 10.71 16.53 0.54
C GLU A 113 9.37 15.89 0.13
N ILE A 114 8.25 16.40 0.66
CA ILE A 114 6.90 15.98 0.28
C ILE A 114 6.27 17.00 -0.67
N PRO A 115 5.37 16.56 -1.57
CA PRO A 115 4.75 17.49 -2.52
C PRO A 115 3.99 18.63 -1.83
N PRO A 116 3.91 19.81 -2.44
CA PRO A 116 3.11 20.92 -1.93
C PRO A 116 1.63 20.53 -1.77
N GLY A 117 1.02 20.98 -0.68
CA GLY A 117 -0.38 20.67 -0.37
C GLY A 117 -0.61 19.29 0.23
N VAL A 118 0.42 18.47 0.35
CA VAL A 118 0.34 17.18 1.05
C VAL A 118 0.76 17.34 2.51
N THR A 119 0.05 16.65 3.40
CA THR A 119 0.35 16.61 4.85
C THR A 119 0.26 15.18 5.33
N LEU A 120 1.28 14.70 6.00
CA LEU A 120 1.26 13.38 6.64
C LEU A 120 0.49 13.47 7.97
N SER A 121 -0.74 12.99 7.99
CA SER A 121 -1.65 13.09 9.15
C SER A 121 -1.36 12.03 10.21
N ALA A 122 -1.12 10.79 9.80
CA ALA A 122 -0.80 9.69 10.73
C ALA A 122 -0.13 8.51 10.01
N VAL A 123 0.42 7.59 10.80
CA VAL A 123 0.96 6.31 10.36
C VAL A 123 0.04 5.19 10.83
N VAL A 124 -0.38 4.32 9.92
CA VAL A 124 -1.24 3.17 10.19
C VAL A 124 -0.41 1.89 10.05
N LEU A 125 -0.17 1.22 11.16
CA LEU A 125 0.63 0.00 11.21
C LEU A 125 -0.25 -1.23 11.28
N VAL A 126 -0.31 -1.97 10.18
CA VAL A 126 -1.07 -3.21 10.04
C VAL A 126 -0.22 -4.39 10.50
N ALA A 127 -0.73 -5.21 11.40
CA ALA A 127 -0.03 -6.39 11.87
C ALA A 127 0.31 -7.32 10.70
N ASP A 128 1.57 -7.76 10.64
CA ASP A 128 2.06 -8.65 9.57
C ASP A 128 1.73 -10.12 9.84
N ALA A 129 1.64 -10.49 11.12
CA ALA A 129 1.37 -11.84 11.57
C ALA A 129 0.51 -11.84 12.84
N PRO A 130 -0.16 -12.96 13.17
CA PRO A 130 -0.81 -13.12 14.45
C PRO A 130 0.19 -13.20 15.61
N GLY A 131 -0.28 -12.91 16.81
CA GLY A 131 0.52 -13.03 18.03
C GLY A 131 1.28 -11.78 18.44
N ARG A 132 2.31 -11.98 19.27
CA ARG A 132 3.06 -10.86 19.86
C ARG A 132 4.13 -10.33 18.92
N LEU A 133 4.18 -9.02 18.81
CA LEU A 133 5.24 -8.35 18.06
C LEU A 133 6.61 -8.57 18.74
N PRO A 134 7.68 -8.92 17.96
CA PRO A 134 9.04 -8.98 18.48
C PRO A 134 9.46 -7.67 19.16
N ARG A 135 10.23 -7.77 20.26
CA ARG A 135 10.62 -6.60 21.05
C ARG A 135 11.35 -5.52 20.25
N GLU A 136 12.18 -5.93 19.30
CA GLU A 136 12.92 -4.99 18.43
C GLU A 136 12.00 -4.18 17.52
N LEU A 137 11.00 -4.82 16.92
CA LEU A 137 10.00 -4.12 16.12
C LEU A 137 9.14 -3.21 16.99
N GLY A 138 8.83 -3.63 18.20
CA GLY A 138 8.16 -2.79 19.20
C GLY A 138 8.94 -1.53 19.56
N ARG A 139 10.28 -1.62 19.68
CA ARG A 139 11.15 -0.45 19.90
C ARG A 139 11.12 0.52 18.72
N ARG A 140 11.19 -0.01 17.49
CA ARG A 140 11.09 0.81 16.27
C ARG A 140 9.75 1.53 16.17
N ILE A 141 8.65 0.86 16.51
CA ILE A 141 7.31 1.49 16.54
C ILE A 141 7.25 2.62 17.56
N LYS A 142 7.88 2.45 18.73
CA LYS A 142 7.97 3.53 19.73
C LYS A 142 8.73 4.75 19.21
N VAL A 143 9.83 4.52 18.46
CA VAL A 143 10.58 5.61 17.81
C VAL A 143 9.73 6.29 16.75
N ILE A 144 8.99 5.56 15.94
CA ILE A 144 8.05 6.14 14.96
C ILE A 144 6.99 6.96 15.70
N GLY A 145 6.41 6.44 16.79
CA GLY A 145 5.39 7.11 17.59
C GLY A 145 5.88 8.33 18.38
N SER A 146 7.20 8.56 18.47
CA SER A 146 7.73 9.82 19.06
C SER A 146 7.76 10.99 18.06
N VAL A 147 7.54 10.72 16.77
CA VAL A 147 7.62 11.72 15.69
C VAL A 147 6.36 11.80 14.81
N ALA A 148 5.44 10.86 14.95
CA ALA A 148 4.20 10.80 14.19
C ALA A 148 3.10 10.12 15.01
N ASP A 149 1.85 10.47 14.74
CA ASP A 149 0.71 9.75 15.30
C ASP A 149 0.65 8.33 14.73
N VAL A 150 0.52 7.31 15.59
CA VAL A 150 0.55 5.91 15.19
C VAL A 150 -0.72 5.19 15.59
N HIS A 151 -1.44 4.70 14.59
CA HIS A 151 -2.59 3.83 14.76
C HIS A 151 -2.22 2.38 14.42
N ARG A 152 -2.68 1.44 15.23
CA ARG A 152 -2.40 0.02 15.01
C ARG A 152 -3.66 -0.72 14.58
N VAL A 153 -3.50 -1.49 13.52
CA VAL A 153 -4.51 -2.42 13.03
C VAL A 153 -4.05 -3.83 13.37
N PRO A 154 -4.80 -4.60 14.17
CA PRO A 154 -4.41 -5.95 14.54
C PRO A 154 -4.48 -6.90 13.35
N TRP A 155 -3.95 -8.10 13.52
CA TRP A 155 -4.12 -9.17 12.56
C TRP A 155 -5.58 -9.63 12.51
N VAL A 156 -6.18 -9.55 11.34
CA VAL A 156 -7.54 -10.01 11.08
C VAL A 156 -7.51 -11.13 10.04
N PRO A 157 -7.69 -12.39 10.43
CA PRO A 157 -7.57 -13.54 9.51
C PRO A 157 -8.49 -13.47 8.30
N SER A 158 -9.74 -13.00 8.48
CA SER A 158 -10.72 -12.90 7.40
C SER A 158 -10.31 -11.93 6.29
N TRP A 159 -9.55 -10.89 6.60
CA TRP A 159 -9.09 -9.93 5.59
C TRP A 159 -8.08 -10.54 4.63
N ARG A 160 -7.33 -11.57 5.07
CA ARG A 160 -6.42 -12.32 4.19
C ARG A 160 -7.13 -13.11 3.10
N THR A 161 -8.37 -13.50 3.36
CA THR A 161 -9.22 -14.23 2.41
C THR A 161 -10.17 -13.31 1.65
N GLY A 162 -10.03 -11.99 1.79
CA GLY A 162 -10.89 -11.01 1.14
C GLY A 162 -12.24 -10.80 1.82
N ASN A 163 -12.51 -11.46 2.95
CA ASN A 163 -13.74 -11.25 3.69
C ASN A 163 -13.62 -10.05 4.63
N LEU A 164 -14.18 -8.92 4.23
CA LEU A 164 -14.18 -7.66 4.97
C LEU A 164 -15.50 -7.41 5.74
N SER A 165 -16.49 -8.31 5.62
CA SER A 165 -17.84 -8.10 6.16
C SER A 165 -17.98 -8.38 7.66
N GLY A 166 -16.92 -8.82 8.34
CA GLY A 166 -16.94 -9.12 9.77
C GLY A 166 -16.90 -7.89 10.67
N PRO A 167 -17.15 -8.06 11.98
CA PRO A 167 -17.04 -6.97 12.94
C PRO A 167 -15.60 -6.43 12.99
N LEU A 168 -15.46 -5.10 13.02
CA LEU A 168 -14.15 -4.46 13.12
C LEU A 168 -13.57 -4.66 14.53
N PRO A 169 -12.28 -4.96 14.65
CA PRO A 169 -11.59 -5.02 15.93
C PRO A 169 -11.71 -3.71 16.71
N ARG A 170 -11.76 -3.78 18.04
CA ARG A 170 -11.89 -2.59 18.90
C ARG A 170 -10.73 -1.61 18.73
N GLU A 171 -9.54 -2.11 18.47
CA GLU A 171 -8.32 -1.33 18.24
C GLU A 171 -8.44 -0.41 17.00
N VAL A 172 -9.28 -0.80 16.05
CA VAL A 172 -9.55 -0.03 14.83
C VAL A 172 -10.55 1.11 15.06
N ALA A 173 -11.21 1.15 16.22
CA ALA A 173 -12.17 2.22 16.54
C ALA A 173 -11.51 3.61 16.62
N ALA A 174 -10.26 3.71 17.03
CA ALA A 174 -9.51 4.97 17.03
C ALA A 174 -9.24 5.44 15.60
N LEU A 175 -8.85 4.53 14.71
CA LEU A 175 -8.66 4.83 13.29
C LEU A 175 -9.97 5.28 12.64
N ARG A 176 -11.09 4.62 12.96
CA ARG A 176 -12.41 5.02 12.45
C ARG A 176 -12.79 6.44 12.87
N ARG A 177 -12.45 6.86 14.09
CA ARG A 177 -12.68 8.25 14.56
C ARG A 177 -11.80 9.24 13.82
N LEU A 178 -10.54 8.89 13.56
CA LEU A 178 -9.61 9.73 12.79
C LEU A 178 -10.16 10.01 11.38
N VAL A 179 -10.60 8.96 10.68
CA VAL A 179 -11.12 9.10 9.30
C VAL A 179 -12.50 9.75 9.23
N ALA A 180 -13.30 9.70 10.30
CA ALA A 180 -14.62 10.34 10.36
C ALA A 180 -14.54 11.82 10.74
N GLY A 181 -13.41 12.29 11.28
CA GLY A 181 -13.18 13.67 11.68
C GLY A 181 -12.37 14.50 10.66
N ASN A 182 -11.94 13.87 9.60
CA ASN A 182 -11.30 14.49 8.45
C ASN A 182 -12.31 14.55 7.30
#